data_c4244cf267b0ea2537fbae23118b2af2
#
_entry.id   c4244cf267b0ea2537fbae23118b2af2
#
_cell.length_a   1.000
_cell.length_b   1.000
_cell.length_c   1.000
_cell.angle_alpha   90.00
_cell.angle_beta   90.00
_cell.angle_gamma   90.00
#
_symmetry.space_group_name_H-M   'P 1'
#
loop_
_entity.id
_entity.type
_entity.pdbx_description
1 polymer ?
#
loop_
_entity_poly.entity_id
_entity_poly.type
_entity_poly.pdbx_seq_one_letter_code
_entity_poly.pdbx_strand_id
1 'polypeptide(L)'
;MEKKNFGSSFFRIYGGHMRRIIKYATYCEVEDYELGECPKLEGMLSKYNKLYYRREAVAMDYDEESSTLTIPAGMNLKYISYLLGRPVDDNTITDTYDPVSIKLTGFPRSELQNDLIKFLIGLDQYQFNANLRQLVGNAETGEGKTFCAIAAISFLSMKTIIIVNRKNIVKNWIDSIDTYTDLDRRRICELDSKMIEKIMKDPSIVKKYRVFVTTHRTLASNATKHGWKWIRGLFANLRVGLKIYDEAHMEFHNMMMVDFHSNTRRTFYLTANMERSAYDENSIFQKCFKDVPRFDQVKLGYTDSKKHITMFVNRYNSHPSVQEISACKNVQGFNKNAYSDYQVSSDTQFFEILDQYVRRMTVEKGFRTLILVSKISSCEAVRDFFKSIYPNLSIGVYNSSIDKHEKQRVLDEDQLIVSTSASLGFSETISNLRLVINCEAFRSKITGNQASGRLRRLGDEIMCYYVELVDTGFASIRAQFKERESRYKKQFKEIIYIK
;
A
#
# COMPACT_ATOMS: atom_id res chain seq x y z
N MET A 1 -13.02 -21.32 49.62
CA MET A 1 -12.35 -20.85 48.40
C MET A 1 -12.81 -19.43 48.11
N GLU A 2 -12.06 -18.47 48.62
CA GLU A 2 -12.40 -17.04 48.53
C GLU A 2 -12.08 -16.51 47.14
N LYS A 3 -13.09 -15.92 46.49
CA LYS A 3 -12.90 -15.10 45.30
C LYS A 3 -12.16 -13.82 45.70
N LYS A 4 -10.86 -13.71 45.41
CA LYS A 4 -10.12 -12.45 45.49
C LYS A 4 -10.68 -11.49 44.45
N ASN A 5 -11.39 -10.49 44.91
CA ASN A 5 -11.71 -9.27 44.17
C ASN A 5 -10.45 -8.55 43.77
N PHE A 6 -10.04 -8.63 42.49
CA PHE A 6 -9.09 -7.72 41.86
C PHE A 6 -9.85 -6.48 41.38
N GLY A 7 -10.15 -5.60 42.32
CA GLY A 7 -10.76 -4.32 42.01
C GLY A 7 -10.18 -3.24 42.92
N SER A 8 -9.79 -2.15 42.30
CA SER A 8 -9.47 -0.85 42.88
C SER A 8 -8.19 -0.74 43.71
N SER A 9 -7.18 -0.14 43.14
CA SER A 9 -6.28 0.89 43.68
C SER A 9 -4.86 0.79 43.15
N PHE A 10 -4.63 1.25 41.93
CA PHE A 10 -3.28 1.62 41.48
C PHE A 10 -3.33 2.78 40.47
N PHE A 11 -4.11 3.83 40.78
CA PHE A 11 -3.97 5.09 40.05
C PHE A 11 -3.17 6.05 40.93
N ARG A 12 -1.98 6.44 40.51
CA ARG A 12 -1.19 7.47 41.18
C ARG A 12 -1.82 8.83 40.96
N ILE A 13 -2.30 9.45 42.04
CA ILE A 13 -2.74 10.85 42.05
C ILE A 13 -1.51 11.70 42.36
N TYR A 14 -1.05 12.50 41.39
CA TYR A 14 -0.07 13.57 41.60
C TYR A 14 -0.78 14.91 41.40
N GLY A 15 -0.77 15.79 42.40
CA GLY A 15 -1.21 17.16 42.24
C GLY A 15 -2.71 17.38 41.93
N GLY A 16 -3.62 16.49 42.35
CA GLY A 16 -5.09 16.68 42.17
C GLY A 16 -5.65 16.40 40.78
N HIS A 17 -4.83 16.20 39.74
CA HIS A 17 -5.24 15.75 38.42
C HIS A 17 -4.91 14.27 38.21
N MET A 18 -5.91 13.48 37.83
CA MET A 18 -5.71 12.07 37.48
C MET A 18 -5.08 12.00 36.09
N ARG A 19 -3.80 11.58 35.99
CA ARG A 19 -3.14 11.29 34.71
C ARG A 19 -3.91 10.24 33.95
N ARG A 20 -4.25 10.48 32.70
CA ARG A 20 -5.10 9.61 31.89
C ARG A 20 -4.57 9.43 30.47
N ILE A 21 -5.17 8.48 29.77
CA ILE A 21 -4.99 8.24 28.34
C ILE A 21 -6.29 8.69 27.67
N ILE A 22 -6.24 9.73 26.86
CA ILE A 22 -7.41 10.22 26.13
C ILE A 22 -7.42 9.57 24.76
N LYS A 23 -8.45 8.77 24.46
CA LYS A 23 -8.60 8.10 23.18
C LYS A 23 -9.42 8.94 22.19
N TYR A 24 -8.84 9.26 21.05
CA TYR A 24 -9.46 9.90 19.90
C TYR A 24 -9.81 8.88 18.80
N ALA A 25 -10.17 9.36 17.60
CA ALA A 25 -10.57 8.49 16.49
C ALA A 25 -9.48 7.52 16.03
N THR A 26 -8.26 8.01 15.87
CA THR A 26 -7.12 7.25 15.33
C THR A 26 -5.90 7.22 16.23
N TYR A 27 -5.90 8.02 17.29
CA TYR A 27 -4.78 8.14 18.21
C TYR A 27 -5.24 8.25 19.66
N CYS A 28 -4.29 8.13 20.59
CA CYS A 28 -4.49 8.42 21.99
C CYS A 28 -3.41 9.41 22.44
N GLU A 29 -3.78 10.34 23.32
CA GLU A 29 -2.87 11.23 24.03
C GLU A 29 -2.68 10.70 25.45
N VAL A 30 -1.42 10.51 25.84
CA VAL A 30 -1.00 10.16 27.20
C VAL A 30 -0.55 11.45 27.87
N GLU A 31 -1.39 12.00 28.74
CA GLU A 31 -1.15 13.29 29.42
C GLU A 31 -0.02 13.18 30.44
N ASP A 32 0.73 14.26 30.67
CA ASP A 32 1.83 14.37 31.64
C ASP A 32 2.83 13.21 31.54
N TYR A 33 3.24 12.88 30.31
CA TYR A 33 4.20 11.83 30.02
C TYR A 33 5.62 12.40 29.98
N GLU A 34 6.57 11.70 30.61
CA GLU A 34 8.00 12.00 30.50
C GLU A 34 8.68 10.96 29.61
N LEU A 35 9.49 11.40 28.64
CA LEU A 35 10.26 10.48 27.81
C LEU A 35 11.17 9.61 28.69
N GLY A 36 11.09 8.28 28.50
CA GLY A 36 11.76 7.30 29.36
C GLY A 36 10.90 6.80 30.51
N GLU A 37 9.72 7.35 30.78
CA GLU A 37 8.81 6.87 31.83
C GLU A 37 8.40 5.39 31.59
N CYS A 38 8.17 5.00 30.34
CA CYS A 38 7.86 3.64 29.98
C CYS A 38 8.68 3.15 28.77
N PRO A 39 9.96 2.74 28.97
CA PRO A 39 10.80 2.27 27.87
C PRO A 39 10.24 1.12 27.08
N LYS A 40 9.36 0.32 27.70
CA LYS A 40 8.66 -0.79 27.03
C LYS A 40 7.65 -0.28 26.01
N LEU A 41 6.86 0.75 26.31
CA LEU A 41 5.93 1.37 25.39
C LEU A 41 6.69 2.04 24.24
N GLU A 42 7.68 2.86 24.55
CA GLU A 42 8.50 3.56 23.56
C GLU A 42 9.24 2.57 22.65
N GLY A 43 9.76 1.47 23.22
CA GLY A 43 10.37 0.38 22.46
C GLY A 43 9.41 -0.39 21.54
N MET A 44 8.11 -0.40 21.84
CA MET A 44 7.09 -0.98 20.99
C MET A 44 6.79 -0.14 19.74
N LEU A 45 7.08 1.17 19.77
CA LEU A 45 6.70 2.16 18.77
C LEU A 45 7.91 2.78 18.05
N SER A 46 9.12 2.34 18.39
CA SER A 46 10.39 2.81 17.82
C SER A 46 11.20 1.63 17.24
N LYS A 47 12.00 1.92 16.21
CA LYS A 47 12.98 0.98 15.66
C LYS A 47 14.40 1.40 16.05
N TYR A 48 15.30 0.41 16.13
CA TYR A 48 16.72 0.70 16.32
C TYR A 48 17.39 0.99 14.98
N ASN A 49 17.93 2.19 14.83
CA ASN A 49 18.70 2.57 13.65
C ASN A 49 20.19 2.23 13.90
N LYS A 50 20.67 1.19 13.21
CA LYS A 50 22.05 0.68 13.31
C LYS A 50 23.09 1.70 12.81
N LEU A 51 22.71 2.58 11.88
CA LEU A 51 23.63 3.57 11.30
C LEU A 51 23.96 4.68 12.31
N TYR A 52 22.96 5.12 13.08
CA TYR A 52 23.09 6.21 14.05
C TYR A 52 23.14 5.72 15.50
N TYR A 53 23.13 4.41 15.73
CA TYR A 53 23.16 3.79 17.06
C TYR A 53 22.10 4.32 18.04
N ARG A 54 20.92 4.71 17.51
CA ARG A 54 19.82 5.26 18.31
C ARG A 54 18.48 4.64 17.94
N ARG A 55 17.50 4.80 18.83
CA ARG A 55 16.11 4.50 18.50
C ARG A 55 15.48 5.66 17.77
N GLU A 56 14.68 5.35 16.76
CA GLU A 56 13.91 6.31 15.98
C GLU A 56 12.42 6.00 16.17
N ALA A 57 11.64 7.02 16.52
CA ALA A 57 10.18 6.93 16.60
C ALA A 57 9.61 6.58 15.21
N VAL A 58 8.72 5.59 15.17
CA VAL A 58 8.04 5.16 13.94
C VAL A 58 6.53 5.43 14.04
N ALA A 59 5.93 5.15 15.19
CA ALA A 59 4.50 5.27 15.43
C ALA A 59 4.21 5.92 16.79
N MET A 60 4.93 6.97 17.13
CA MET A 60 4.66 7.83 18.27
C MET A 60 5.11 9.26 17.98
N ASP A 61 4.50 10.22 18.62
CA ASP A 61 4.86 11.64 18.59
C ASP A 61 4.86 12.18 20.00
N TYR A 62 5.83 13.04 20.33
CA TYR A 62 5.96 13.62 21.66
C TYR A 62 6.02 15.13 21.58
N ASP A 63 5.09 15.79 22.23
CA ASP A 63 5.05 17.25 22.38
C ASP A 63 5.67 17.64 23.73
N GLU A 64 6.88 18.20 23.68
CA GLU A 64 7.61 18.67 24.89
C GLU A 64 6.88 19.80 25.62
N GLU A 65 6.18 20.70 24.88
CA GLU A 65 5.48 21.85 25.46
C GLU A 65 4.32 21.42 26.35
N SER A 66 3.57 20.39 25.92
CA SER A 66 2.40 19.86 26.66
C SER A 66 2.72 18.60 27.45
N SER A 67 3.98 18.10 27.41
CA SER A 67 4.35 16.81 28.00
C SER A 67 3.38 15.68 27.61
N THR A 68 3.02 15.62 26.33
CA THR A 68 2.02 14.67 25.84
C THR A 68 2.65 13.69 24.86
N LEU A 69 2.51 12.39 25.13
CA LEU A 69 2.87 11.33 24.19
C LEU A 69 1.64 10.90 23.39
N THR A 70 1.72 11.00 22.05
CA THR A 70 0.68 10.55 21.14
C THR A 70 1.03 9.16 20.60
N ILE A 71 0.07 8.23 20.65
CA ILE A 71 0.21 6.83 20.23
C ILE A 71 -0.99 6.37 19.42
N PRO A 72 -0.90 5.30 18.59
CA PRO A 72 -2.04 4.81 17.80
C PRO A 72 -3.18 4.25 18.67
N ALA A 73 -4.42 4.64 18.39
CA ALA A 73 -5.62 4.15 19.10
C ALA A 73 -5.95 2.67 18.81
N GLY A 74 -5.40 2.11 17.73
CA GLY A 74 -5.59 0.70 17.36
C GLY A 74 -4.71 -0.29 18.12
N MET A 75 -3.91 0.18 19.06
CA MET A 75 -3.14 -0.67 19.98
C MET A 75 -4.05 -1.33 21.03
N ASN A 76 -3.52 -2.35 21.71
CA ASN A 76 -4.20 -2.93 22.86
C ASN A 76 -4.17 -1.94 24.05
N LEU A 77 -5.18 -1.07 24.11
CA LEU A 77 -5.24 -0.01 25.12
C LEU A 77 -5.41 -0.53 26.55
N LYS A 78 -5.99 -1.72 26.74
CA LYS A 78 -6.04 -2.37 28.09
C LYS A 78 -4.64 -2.67 28.60
N TYR A 79 -3.78 -3.17 27.70
CA TYR A 79 -2.40 -3.44 28.04
C TYR A 79 -1.58 -2.14 28.28
N ILE A 80 -1.80 -1.11 27.46
CA ILE A 80 -1.13 0.19 27.62
C ILE A 80 -1.57 0.85 28.95
N SER A 81 -2.85 0.85 29.27
CA SER A 81 -3.40 1.33 30.54
C SER A 81 -2.74 0.61 31.74
N TYR A 82 -2.60 -0.71 31.65
CA TYR A 82 -1.93 -1.49 32.68
C TYR A 82 -0.44 -1.11 32.81
N LEU A 83 0.29 -0.96 31.70
CA LEU A 83 1.70 -0.59 31.73
C LEU A 83 1.95 0.78 32.38
N LEU A 84 1.07 1.75 32.10
CA LEU A 84 1.22 3.12 32.56
C LEU A 84 0.55 3.37 33.91
N GLY A 85 -0.32 2.46 34.38
CA GLY A 85 -1.17 2.68 35.57
C GLY A 85 -2.14 3.85 35.36
N ARG A 86 -2.62 4.11 34.15
CA ARG A 86 -3.49 5.24 33.77
C ARG A 86 -4.79 4.75 33.15
N PRO A 87 -5.97 5.31 33.53
CA PRO A 87 -7.23 4.95 32.91
C PRO A 87 -7.32 5.48 31.49
N VAL A 88 -8.10 4.79 30.65
CA VAL A 88 -8.43 5.23 29.30
C VAL A 88 -9.77 5.96 29.34
N ASP A 89 -9.76 7.20 28.85
CA ASP A 89 -10.95 8.02 28.64
C ASP A 89 -11.28 8.07 27.14
N ASP A 90 -12.41 7.50 26.72
CA ASP A 90 -12.79 7.44 25.30
C ASP A 90 -13.51 8.74 24.90
N ASN A 91 -12.77 9.64 24.28
CA ASN A 91 -13.33 10.87 23.73
C ASN A 91 -14.09 10.57 22.43
N THR A 92 -15.40 10.64 22.49
CA THR A 92 -16.29 10.40 21.34
C THR A 92 -16.37 11.59 20.39
N ILE A 93 -15.87 12.76 20.78
CA ILE A 93 -15.89 13.98 19.96
C ILE A 93 -14.90 13.83 18.82
N THR A 94 -15.36 14.12 17.60
CA THR A 94 -14.53 14.18 16.40
C THR A 94 -14.62 15.56 15.79
N ASP A 95 -13.72 15.87 14.84
CA ASP A 95 -13.77 17.12 14.11
C ASP A 95 -15.13 17.27 13.39
N THR A 96 -15.61 18.49 13.31
CA THR A 96 -16.84 18.80 12.57
C THR A 96 -16.64 18.51 11.09
N TYR A 97 -17.58 17.82 10.48
CA TYR A 97 -17.55 17.50 9.06
C TYR A 97 -18.82 17.95 8.33
N ASP A 98 -18.71 18.12 7.01
CA ASP A 98 -19.84 18.44 6.16
C ASP A 98 -20.47 17.17 5.59
N PRO A 99 -21.79 16.99 5.67
CA PRO A 99 -22.47 15.93 4.94
C PRO A 99 -22.41 16.22 3.43
N VAL A 100 -22.37 15.15 2.64
CA VAL A 100 -22.36 15.24 1.17
C VAL A 100 -23.36 14.23 0.59
N SER A 101 -24.00 14.58 -0.51
CA SER A 101 -24.81 13.64 -1.28
C SER A 101 -24.05 13.25 -2.54
N ILE A 102 -23.75 11.95 -2.66
CA ILE A 102 -23.05 11.35 -3.79
C ILE A 102 -23.76 10.03 -4.07
N LYS A 103 -24.25 9.83 -5.30
CA LYS A 103 -24.90 8.58 -5.68
C LYS A 103 -23.91 7.67 -6.40
N LEU A 104 -23.89 6.42 -6.01
CA LEU A 104 -23.14 5.37 -6.71
C LEU A 104 -23.85 5.03 -8.02
N THR A 105 -23.12 5.00 -9.14
CA THR A 105 -23.63 4.62 -10.45
C THR A 105 -23.19 3.23 -10.87
N GLY A 106 -22.19 2.65 -10.21
CA GLY A 106 -21.67 1.30 -10.44
C GLY A 106 -22.28 0.26 -9.50
N PHE A 107 -22.03 -1.02 -9.82
CA PHE A 107 -22.46 -2.16 -9.00
C PHE A 107 -21.26 -3.04 -8.61
N PRO A 108 -21.31 -3.71 -7.43
CA PRO A 108 -20.31 -4.71 -7.07
C PRO A 108 -20.28 -5.84 -8.12
N ARG A 109 -19.07 -6.23 -8.56
CA ARG A 109 -18.86 -7.28 -9.55
C ARG A 109 -18.68 -8.67 -8.96
N SER A 110 -18.51 -8.75 -7.64
CA SER A 110 -18.29 -9.99 -6.92
C SER A 110 -18.89 -9.93 -5.52
N GLU A 111 -19.12 -11.10 -4.93
CA GLU A 111 -19.55 -11.26 -3.56
C GLU A 111 -18.52 -10.65 -2.58
N LEU A 112 -17.23 -10.82 -2.86
CA LEU A 112 -16.15 -10.19 -2.09
C LEU A 112 -16.30 -8.66 -2.03
N GLN A 113 -16.57 -8.01 -3.18
CA GLN A 113 -16.79 -6.56 -3.21
C GLN A 113 -18.02 -6.16 -2.40
N ASN A 114 -19.10 -6.90 -2.51
CA ASN A 114 -20.32 -6.64 -1.77
C ASN A 114 -20.07 -6.75 -0.25
N ASP A 115 -19.39 -7.80 0.19
CA ASP A 115 -19.07 -8.02 1.60
C ASP A 115 -18.06 -7.00 2.14
N LEU A 116 -17.06 -6.60 1.34
CA LEU A 116 -16.14 -5.53 1.74
C LEU A 116 -16.87 -4.19 1.91
N ILE A 117 -17.82 -3.87 1.02
CA ILE A 117 -18.65 -2.66 1.16
C ILE A 117 -19.46 -2.75 2.46
N LYS A 118 -20.18 -3.85 2.70
CA LYS A 118 -20.96 -4.08 3.93
C LYS A 118 -20.09 -3.95 5.18
N PHE A 119 -18.88 -4.51 5.15
CA PHE A 119 -17.91 -4.39 6.24
C PHE A 119 -17.54 -2.92 6.51
N LEU A 120 -17.20 -2.15 5.45
CA LEU A 120 -16.77 -0.76 5.58
C LEU A 120 -17.88 0.16 6.10
N ILE A 121 -19.12 -0.05 5.70
CA ILE A 121 -20.25 0.80 6.11
C ILE A 121 -20.97 0.29 7.35
N GLY A 122 -20.76 -0.96 7.75
CA GLY A 122 -21.40 -1.59 8.91
C GLY A 122 -22.83 -2.04 8.61
N LEU A 123 -23.02 -2.90 7.61
CA LEU A 123 -24.28 -3.53 7.27
C LEU A 123 -24.29 -5.03 7.55
N ASP A 124 -25.47 -5.61 7.65
CA ASP A 124 -25.73 -7.02 7.86
C ASP A 124 -24.93 -7.58 9.05
N GLN A 125 -24.19 -8.65 8.86
CA GLN A 125 -23.32 -9.27 9.87
C GLN A 125 -22.24 -8.34 10.44
N TYR A 126 -22.02 -7.17 9.84
CA TYR A 126 -21.05 -6.17 10.25
C TYR A 126 -21.68 -4.94 10.93
N GLN A 127 -22.90 -5.02 11.41
CA GLN A 127 -23.63 -3.87 12.00
C GLN A 127 -22.85 -3.15 13.11
N PHE A 128 -22.06 -3.86 13.92
CA PHE A 128 -21.22 -3.25 14.95
C PHE A 128 -20.14 -2.31 14.37
N ASN A 129 -19.75 -2.48 13.09
CA ASN A 129 -18.78 -1.60 12.43
C ASN A 129 -19.33 -0.20 12.17
N ALA A 130 -20.65 0.00 12.14
CA ALA A 130 -21.25 1.30 11.84
C ALA A 130 -20.77 2.42 12.77
N ASN A 131 -20.44 2.09 14.01
CA ASN A 131 -19.97 3.02 15.03
C ASN A 131 -18.46 3.04 15.22
N LEU A 132 -17.71 2.17 14.53
CA LEU A 132 -16.26 2.11 14.65
C LEU A 132 -15.59 3.23 13.88
N ARG A 133 -14.50 3.75 14.45
CA ARG A 133 -13.75 4.87 13.89
C ARG A 133 -12.65 4.45 12.93
N GLN A 134 -12.15 3.23 13.08
CA GLN A 134 -11.06 2.67 12.29
C GLN A 134 -11.44 1.30 11.74
N LEU A 135 -11.20 1.06 10.45
CA LEU A 135 -11.42 -0.22 9.78
C LEU A 135 -10.31 -0.50 8.78
N VAL A 136 -9.88 -1.75 8.71
CA VAL A 136 -8.89 -2.22 7.72
C VAL A 136 -9.58 -3.05 6.66
N GLY A 137 -9.52 -2.60 5.41
CA GLY A 137 -9.95 -3.35 4.22
C GLY A 137 -8.75 -4.07 3.58
N ASN A 138 -8.50 -5.34 3.98
CA ASN A 138 -7.43 -6.15 3.41
C ASN A 138 -7.99 -7.08 2.33
N ALA A 139 -7.86 -6.67 1.08
CA ALA A 139 -8.21 -7.45 -0.10
C ALA A 139 -7.09 -7.36 -1.14
N GLU A 140 -6.89 -8.41 -1.93
CA GLU A 140 -5.79 -8.49 -2.89
C GLU A 140 -5.86 -7.40 -3.98
N THR A 141 -4.72 -7.20 -4.66
CA THR A 141 -4.66 -6.26 -5.79
C THR A 141 -5.55 -6.77 -6.92
N GLY A 142 -6.36 -5.88 -7.50
CA GLY A 142 -7.29 -6.24 -8.59
C GLY A 142 -8.72 -6.56 -8.14
N GLU A 143 -8.96 -6.80 -6.83
CA GLU A 143 -10.29 -7.10 -6.28
C GLU A 143 -11.24 -5.90 -6.24
N GLY A 144 -10.77 -4.72 -6.62
CA GLY A 144 -11.61 -3.52 -6.72
C GLY A 144 -11.80 -2.78 -5.40
N LYS A 145 -10.80 -2.78 -4.51
CA LYS A 145 -10.81 -1.98 -3.25
C LYS A 145 -11.21 -0.52 -3.47
N THR A 146 -10.72 0.09 -4.55
CA THR A 146 -11.05 1.47 -4.94
C THR A 146 -12.56 1.63 -5.14
N PHE A 147 -13.21 0.74 -5.90
CA PHE A 147 -14.65 0.73 -6.09
C PHE A 147 -15.41 0.56 -4.77
N CYS A 148 -14.99 -0.39 -3.92
CA CYS A 148 -15.62 -0.62 -2.63
C CYS A 148 -15.54 0.61 -1.72
N ALA A 149 -14.42 1.32 -1.73
CA ALA A 149 -14.26 2.55 -0.97
C ALA A 149 -15.12 3.69 -1.53
N ILE A 150 -15.24 3.83 -2.86
CA ILE A 150 -16.14 4.81 -3.50
C ILE A 150 -17.59 4.51 -3.15
N ALA A 151 -17.99 3.24 -3.17
CA ALA A 151 -19.32 2.85 -2.70
C ALA A 151 -19.53 3.23 -1.23
N ALA A 152 -18.55 2.99 -0.36
CA ALA A 152 -18.64 3.39 1.05
C ALA A 152 -18.74 4.93 1.21
N ILE A 153 -18.05 5.74 0.39
CA ILE A 153 -18.19 7.20 0.38
C ILE A 153 -19.63 7.59 0.09
N SER A 154 -20.24 6.97 -0.93
CA SER A 154 -21.63 7.24 -1.33
C SER A 154 -22.62 6.89 -0.21
N PHE A 155 -22.47 5.72 0.42
CA PHE A 155 -23.34 5.28 1.49
C PHE A 155 -23.21 6.09 2.79
N LEU A 156 -21.99 6.44 3.17
CA LEU A 156 -21.72 7.17 4.41
C LEU A 156 -22.05 8.66 4.31
N SER A 157 -22.16 9.20 3.11
CA SER A 157 -22.52 10.59 2.87
C SER A 157 -21.64 11.60 3.62
N MET A 158 -20.36 11.31 3.76
CA MET A 158 -19.38 12.14 4.46
C MET A 158 -18.41 12.79 3.45
N LYS A 159 -18.13 14.07 3.63
CA LYS A 159 -17.03 14.73 2.94
C LYS A 159 -15.74 13.95 3.20
N THR A 160 -14.99 13.64 2.17
CA THR A 160 -13.94 12.62 2.23
C THR A 160 -12.58 13.16 1.81
N ILE A 161 -11.50 12.71 2.47
CA ILE A 161 -10.13 12.82 2.00
C ILE A 161 -9.55 11.44 1.71
N ILE A 162 -8.89 11.30 0.54
CA ILE A 162 -8.20 10.09 0.12
C ILE A 162 -6.72 10.40 0.04
N ILE A 163 -5.91 9.60 0.73
CA ILE A 163 -4.46 9.79 0.85
C ILE A 163 -3.76 8.60 0.22
N VAL A 164 -2.98 8.87 -0.81
CA VAL A 164 -2.31 7.85 -1.62
C VAL A 164 -0.78 8.00 -1.53
N ASN A 165 -0.05 6.95 -1.93
CA ASN A 165 1.40 6.93 -1.84
C ASN A 165 2.11 7.67 -2.99
N ARG A 166 1.47 7.85 -4.17
CA ARG A 166 2.09 8.44 -5.38
C ARG A 166 1.13 9.34 -6.14
N LYS A 167 1.71 10.34 -6.83
CA LYS A 167 0.95 11.35 -7.57
C LYS A 167 0.14 10.77 -8.75
N ASN A 168 0.64 9.76 -9.45
CA ASN A 168 -0.12 9.12 -10.54
C ASN A 168 -1.40 8.42 -10.06
N ILE A 169 -1.42 7.96 -8.80
CA ILE A 169 -2.61 7.32 -8.19
C ILE A 169 -3.70 8.35 -7.89
N VAL A 170 -3.34 9.61 -7.62
CA VAL A 170 -4.30 10.70 -7.41
C VAL A 170 -5.26 10.80 -8.60
N LYS A 171 -4.72 10.81 -9.83
CA LYS A 171 -5.54 10.86 -11.04
C LYS A 171 -6.46 9.65 -11.15
N ASN A 172 -5.95 8.45 -10.90
CA ASN A 172 -6.73 7.21 -10.99
C ASN A 172 -7.93 7.20 -10.01
N TRP A 173 -7.74 7.76 -8.81
CA TRP A 173 -8.84 7.92 -7.86
C TRP A 173 -9.88 8.93 -8.34
N ILE A 174 -9.43 10.09 -8.85
CA ILE A 174 -10.31 11.11 -9.40
C ILE A 174 -11.13 10.54 -10.57
N ASP A 175 -10.49 9.87 -11.51
CA ASP A 175 -11.13 9.25 -12.66
C ASP A 175 -12.11 8.12 -12.24
N SER A 176 -11.76 7.35 -11.20
CA SER A 176 -12.64 6.31 -10.67
C SER A 176 -13.88 6.88 -9.97
N ILE A 177 -13.74 7.97 -9.22
CA ILE A 177 -14.88 8.65 -8.58
C ILE A 177 -15.81 9.20 -9.66
N ASP A 178 -15.28 9.86 -10.67
CA ASP A 178 -16.02 10.38 -11.81
C ASP A 178 -16.77 9.28 -12.57
N THR A 179 -16.15 8.09 -12.71
CA THR A 179 -16.75 6.94 -13.41
C THR A 179 -17.87 6.26 -12.59
N TYR A 180 -17.69 6.12 -11.29
CA TYR A 180 -18.58 5.30 -10.45
C TYR A 180 -19.57 6.09 -9.61
N THR A 181 -19.61 7.42 -9.76
CA THR A 181 -20.56 8.29 -9.03
C THR A 181 -21.18 9.35 -9.94
N ASP A 182 -22.25 9.99 -9.46
CA ASP A 182 -22.87 11.16 -10.09
C ASP A 182 -22.16 12.50 -9.75
N LEU A 183 -21.00 12.43 -9.09
CA LEU A 183 -20.30 13.62 -8.62
C LEU A 183 -19.62 14.34 -9.78
N ASP A 184 -20.00 15.62 -10.01
CA ASP A 184 -19.30 16.48 -10.97
C ASP A 184 -17.80 16.54 -10.63
N ARG A 185 -16.93 16.22 -11.60
CA ARG A 185 -15.46 16.23 -11.47
C ARG A 185 -14.93 17.54 -10.87
N ARG A 186 -15.57 18.68 -11.12
CA ARG A 186 -15.20 19.98 -10.54
C ARG A 186 -15.38 20.05 -9.02
N ARG A 187 -16.08 19.11 -8.43
CA ARG A 187 -16.26 18.97 -6.97
C ARG A 187 -15.27 18.00 -6.32
N ILE A 188 -14.37 17.42 -7.11
CA ILE A 188 -13.25 16.60 -6.65
C ILE A 188 -11.99 17.48 -6.70
N CYS A 189 -11.27 17.57 -5.59
CA CYS A 189 -10.08 18.39 -5.46
C CYS A 189 -8.82 17.54 -5.44
N GLU A 190 -7.92 17.73 -6.42
CA GLU A 190 -6.52 17.33 -6.24
C GLU A 190 -5.90 18.31 -5.24
N LEU A 191 -5.60 17.83 -4.03
CA LEU A 191 -5.11 18.63 -2.93
C LEU A 191 -3.58 18.63 -2.94
N ASP A 192 -2.99 19.49 -3.76
CA ASP A 192 -1.55 19.76 -3.82
C ASP A 192 -1.14 20.87 -2.83
N SER A 193 0.17 21.14 -2.70
CA SER A 193 0.70 22.13 -1.76
C SER A 193 0.15 23.55 -2.03
N LYS A 194 -0.07 23.91 -3.31
CA LYS A 194 -0.63 25.23 -3.66
C LYS A 194 -2.09 25.36 -3.24
N MET A 195 -2.87 24.29 -3.42
CA MET A 195 -4.26 24.25 -2.98
C MET A 195 -4.36 24.26 -1.45
N ILE A 196 -3.49 23.53 -0.76
CA ILE A 196 -3.40 23.53 0.70
C ILE A 196 -3.13 24.96 1.22
N GLU A 197 -2.13 25.66 0.67
CA GLU A 197 -1.83 27.05 1.05
C GLU A 197 -3.02 28.00 0.80
N LYS A 198 -3.77 27.81 -0.29
CA LYS A 198 -5.00 28.59 -0.57
C LYS A 198 -6.08 28.33 0.48
N ILE A 199 -6.34 27.06 0.82
CA ILE A 199 -7.34 26.69 1.82
C ILE A 199 -6.96 27.21 3.21
N MET A 200 -5.69 27.20 3.55
CA MET A 200 -5.24 27.75 4.83
C MET A 200 -5.40 29.27 4.93
N LYS A 201 -5.34 29.98 3.80
CA LYS A 201 -5.61 31.42 3.72
C LYS A 201 -7.10 31.74 3.69
N ASP A 202 -7.87 30.96 2.95
CA ASP A 202 -9.32 31.11 2.79
C ASP A 202 -10.03 29.75 2.90
N PRO A 203 -10.46 29.35 4.11
CA PRO A 203 -11.18 28.11 4.32
C PRO A 203 -12.52 28.01 3.57
N SER A 204 -13.08 29.10 3.08
CA SER A 204 -14.35 29.08 2.34
C SER A 204 -14.27 28.28 1.04
N ILE A 205 -13.09 28.17 0.46
CA ILE A 205 -12.80 27.41 -0.76
C ILE A 205 -13.27 25.95 -0.65
N VAL A 206 -13.18 25.34 0.54
CA VAL A 206 -13.56 23.93 0.76
C VAL A 206 -15.04 23.63 0.54
N LYS A 207 -15.92 24.65 0.59
CA LYS A 207 -17.36 24.50 0.35
C LYS A 207 -17.68 23.99 -1.05
N LYS A 208 -16.80 24.27 -2.01
CA LYS A 208 -16.91 23.83 -3.41
C LYS A 208 -16.73 22.31 -3.54
N TYR A 209 -15.90 21.70 -2.72
CA TYR A 209 -15.44 20.33 -2.89
C TYR A 209 -16.19 19.35 -2.00
N ARG A 210 -16.30 18.09 -2.46
CA ARG A 210 -16.91 16.96 -1.74
C ARG A 210 -15.89 15.90 -1.41
N VAL A 211 -14.91 15.70 -2.30
CA VAL A 211 -13.83 14.75 -2.13
C VAL A 211 -12.50 15.44 -2.40
N PHE A 212 -11.52 15.18 -1.55
CA PHE A 212 -10.13 15.60 -1.69
C PHE A 212 -9.26 14.38 -1.94
N VAL A 213 -8.30 14.47 -2.85
CA VAL A 213 -7.32 13.42 -3.09
C VAL A 213 -5.92 14.03 -3.02
N THR A 214 -5.05 13.43 -2.20
CA THR A 214 -3.69 13.93 -1.97
C THR A 214 -2.70 12.79 -1.79
N THR A 215 -1.42 13.11 -1.62
CA THR A 215 -0.38 12.11 -1.32
C THR A 215 0.17 12.30 0.10
N HIS A 216 0.67 11.20 0.70
CA HIS A 216 1.42 11.27 1.95
C HIS A 216 2.58 12.28 1.87
N ARG A 217 3.31 12.28 0.75
CA ARG A 217 4.44 13.19 0.52
C ARG A 217 4.01 14.65 0.52
N THR A 218 2.84 14.98 -0.06
CA THR A 218 2.31 16.35 -0.05
C THR A 218 2.05 16.82 1.38
N LEU A 219 1.39 16.00 2.20
CA LEU A 219 1.12 16.34 3.60
C LEU A 219 2.41 16.44 4.42
N ALA A 220 3.31 15.46 4.29
CA ALA A 220 4.60 15.44 5.00
C ALA A 220 5.48 16.65 4.63
N SER A 221 5.57 17.03 3.34
CA SER A 221 6.34 18.21 2.92
C SER A 221 5.79 19.51 3.49
N ASN A 222 4.46 19.64 3.57
CA ASN A 222 3.84 20.81 4.22
C ASN A 222 4.05 20.78 5.74
N ALA A 223 4.01 19.61 6.38
CA ALA A 223 4.33 19.46 7.80
C ALA A 223 5.79 19.82 8.11
N THR A 224 6.74 19.42 7.24
CA THR A 224 8.15 19.82 7.37
C THR A 224 8.31 21.35 7.31
N LYS A 225 7.53 22.03 6.47
CA LYS A 225 7.60 23.48 6.29
C LYS A 225 6.91 24.27 7.41
N HIS A 226 5.77 23.78 7.90
CA HIS A 226 4.86 24.53 8.78
C HIS A 226 4.58 23.87 10.13
N GLY A 227 5.07 22.65 10.36
CA GLY A 227 4.78 21.85 11.53
C GLY A 227 3.48 21.01 11.44
N TRP A 228 3.41 19.94 12.21
CA TRP A 228 2.25 19.04 12.23
C TRP A 228 0.99 19.70 12.84
N LYS A 229 1.15 20.64 13.79
CA LYS A 229 0.03 21.44 14.33
C LYS A 229 -0.70 22.21 13.21
N TRP A 230 0.03 22.64 12.17
CA TRP A 230 -0.56 23.30 10.99
C TRP A 230 -1.38 22.32 10.13
N ILE A 231 -0.94 21.05 10.00
CA ILE A 231 -1.72 19.98 9.32
C ILE A 231 -3.01 19.69 10.10
N ARG A 232 -3.00 19.72 11.43
CA ARG A 232 -4.23 19.64 12.24
C ARG A 232 -5.22 20.76 11.87
N GLY A 233 -4.74 21.99 11.73
CA GLY A 233 -5.53 23.13 11.25
C GLY A 233 -6.10 22.91 9.82
N LEU A 234 -5.31 22.29 8.93
CA LEU A 234 -5.80 21.94 7.60
C LEU A 234 -6.99 20.97 7.68
N PHE A 235 -6.90 19.88 8.46
CA PHE A 235 -8.01 18.93 8.61
C PHE A 235 -9.26 19.57 9.19
N ALA A 236 -9.13 20.47 10.16
CA ALA A 236 -10.24 21.26 10.69
C ALA A 236 -10.91 22.12 9.61
N ASN A 237 -10.11 22.76 8.73
CA ASN A 237 -10.62 23.56 7.62
C ASN A 237 -11.28 22.71 6.53
N LEU A 238 -10.74 21.51 6.20
CA LEU A 238 -11.29 20.63 5.17
C LEU A 238 -12.69 20.12 5.53
N ARG A 239 -13.03 20.02 6.83
CA ARG A 239 -14.32 19.52 7.34
C ARG A 239 -14.66 18.15 6.77
N VAL A 240 -13.70 17.23 6.75
CA VAL A 240 -13.86 15.85 6.28
C VAL A 240 -14.29 14.92 7.39
N GLY A 241 -15.29 14.08 7.14
CA GLY A 241 -15.75 13.05 8.08
C GLY A 241 -15.14 11.69 7.83
N LEU A 242 -14.70 11.44 6.58
CA LEU A 242 -14.08 10.17 6.19
C LEU A 242 -12.66 10.40 5.67
N LYS A 243 -11.71 9.63 6.18
CA LYS A 243 -10.32 9.57 5.73
C LYS A 243 -10.03 8.17 5.20
N ILE A 244 -9.45 8.07 4.01
CA ILE A 244 -9.12 6.79 3.36
C ILE A 244 -7.64 6.80 2.99
N TYR A 245 -6.93 5.77 3.45
CA TYR A 245 -5.57 5.49 3.02
C TYR A 245 -5.58 4.36 2.00
N ASP A 246 -5.00 4.60 0.84
CA ASP A 246 -4.76 3.57 -0.17
C ASP A 246 -3.34 3.03 -0.04
N GLU A 247 -3.20 1.70 -0.12
CA GLU A 247 -1.96 0.96 0.16
C GLU A 247 -1.33 1.34 1.52
N ALA A 248 -2.15 1.30 2.57
CA ALA A 248 -1.82 1.74 3.94
C ALA A 248 -0.52 1.13 4.52
N HIS A 249 -0.04 0.01 3.97
CA HIS A 249 1.22 -0.61 4.36
C HIS A 249 2.47 0.13 3.84
N MET A 250 2.35 1.04 2.87
CA MET A 250 3.51 1.64 2.19
C MET A 250 4.17 2.77 3.00
N GLU A 251 3.42 3.77 3.37
CA GLU A 251 3.91 5.04 3.97
C GLU A 251 3.59 5.09 5.47
N PHE A 252 3.93 4.05 6.21
CA PHE A 252 3.46 3.82 7.57
C PHE A 252 3.74 4.96 8.54
N HIS A 253 4.98 5.49 8.57
CA HIS A 253 5.31 6.60 9.45
C HIS A 253 4.50 7.86 9.12
N ASN A 254 4.45 8.25 7.84
CA ASN A 254 3.67 9.41 7.41
C ASN A 254 2.16 9.23 7.67
N MET A 255 1.65 8.00 7.52
CA MET A 255 0.27 7.67 7.85
C MET A 255 -0.01 7.86 9.34
N MET A 256 0.85 7.36 10.23
CA MET A 256 0.71 7.56 11.67
C MET A 256 0.75 9.04 12.04
N MET A 257 1.67 9.81 11.49
CA MET A 257 1.75 11.24 11.74
C MET A 257 0.49 12.00 11.30
N VAL A 258 -0.09 11.64 10.15
CA VAL A 258 -1.39 12.21 9.73
C VAL A 258 -2.50 11.80 10.69
N ASP A 259 -2.51 10.56 11.16
CA ASP A 259 -3.50 10.06 12.11
C ASP A 259 -3.43 10.81 13.46
N PHE A 260 -2.23 11.13 13.95
CA PHE A 260 -2.01 11.89 15.18
C PHE A 260 -2.48 13.35 15.10
N HIS A 261 -2.57 13.88 13.89
CA HIS A 261 -2.96 15.27 13.64
C HIS A 261 -4.29 15.41 12.88
N SER A 262 -5.16 14.40 12.96
CA SER A 262 -6.51 14.44 12.38
C SER A 262 -7.47 13.60 13.19
N ASN A 263 -8.65 14.15 13.51
CA ASN A 263 -9.66 13.48 14.33
C ASN A 263 -10.96 13.29 13.52
N THR A 264 -10.84 12.64 12.37
CA THR A 264 -11.97 12.39 11.47
C THR A 264 -12.92 11.33 12.04
N ARG A 265 -14.22 11.42 11.74
CA ARG A 265 -15.27 10.52 12.24
C ARG A 265 -14.96 9.05 11.93
N ARG A 266 -14.44 8.76 10.71
CA ARG A 266 -14.07 7.40 10.26
C ARG A 266 -12.77 7.42 9.47
N THR A 267 -12.00 6.35 9.59
CA THR A 267 -10.77 6.13 8.84
C THR A 267 -10.74 4.72 8.29
N PHE A 268 -10.50 4.58 6.99
CA PHE A 268 -10.30 3.30 6.31
C PHE A 268 -8.86 3.14 5.86
N TYR A 269 -8.29 1.99 6.18
CA TYR A 269 -6.95 1.58 5.77
C TYR A 269 -7.09 0.47 4.72
N LEU A 270 -6.99 0.83 3.44
CA LEU A 270 -7.08 -0.12 2.34
C LEU A 270 -5.71 -0.67 2.01
N THR A 271 -5.60 -1.96 1.86
CA THR A 271 -4.32 -2.61 1.54
C THR A 271 -4.52 -3.98 0.92
N ALA A 272 -3.55 -4.42 0.12
CA ALA A 272 -3.48 -5.82 -0.33
C ALA A 272 -2.67 -6.70 0.63
N ASN A 273 -1.98 -6.10 1.59
CA ASN A 273 -1.13 -6.84 2.51
C ASN A 273 -0.97 -6.08 3.83
N MET A 274 -1.26 -6.75 4.93
CA MET A 274 -1.06 -6.22 6.29
C MET A 274 0.32 -6.58 6.87
N GLU A 275 1.31 -6.83 6.01
CA GLU A 275 2.69 -7.11 6.41
C GLU A 275 3.64 -6.10 5.79
N ARG A 276 4.72 -5.80 6.50
CA ARG A 276 5.84 -4.99 6.01
C ARG A 276 7.06 -5.87 5.78
N SER A 277 7.92 -5.44 4.85
CA SER A 277 9.11 -6.22 4.46
C SER A 277 10.18 -6.26 5.56
N ALA A 278 10.35 -5.18 6.32
CA ALA A 278 11.30 -5.11 7.42
C ALA A 278 10.66 -5.68 8.70
N TYR A 279 11.32 -6.64 9.34
CA TYR A 279 10.82 -7.34 10.53
C TYR A 279 10.43 -6.39 11.67
N ASP A 280 11.32 -5.44 12.00
CA ASP A 280 11.08 -4.49 13.10
C ASP A 280 9.88 -3.59 12.81
N GLU A 281 9.80 -3.02 11.59
CA GLU A 281 8.66 -2.20 11.19
C GLU A 281 7.37 -3.00 11.10
N ASN A 282 7.44 -4.28 10.68
CA ASN A 282 6.27 -5.14 10.66
C ASN A 282 5.75 -5.42 12.08
N SER A 283 6.64 -5.65 13.03
CA SER A 283 6.27 -5.83 14.44
C SER A 283 5.55 -4.60 15.00
N ILE A 284 6.04 -3.38 14.71
CA ILE A 284 5.40 -2.13 15.12
C ILE A 284 4.03 -2.00 14.44
N PHE A 285 3.98 -2.20 13.13
CA PHE A 285 2.75 -2.11 12.34
C PHE A 285 1.64 -3.04 12.88
N GLN A 286 1.97 -4.30 13.16
CA GLN A 286 0.99 -5.26 13.71
C GLN A 286 0.46 -4.83 15.09
N LYS A 287 1.30 -4.20 15.93
CA LYS A 287 0.88 -3.68 17.24
C LYS A 287 -0.06 -2.49 17.12
N CYS A 288 0.22 -1.58 16.17
CA CYS A 288 -0.61 -0.38 15.94
C CYS A 288 -2.02 -0.70 15.45
N PHE A 289 -2.20 -1.83 14.76
CA PHE A 289 -3.49 -2.28 14.26
C PHE A 289 -4.06 -3.49 15.01
N LYS A 290 -3.60 -3.76 16.24
CA LYS A 290 -3.96 -4.96 17.00
C LYS A 290 -5.46 -5.09 17.22
N ASP A 291 -6.11 -4.01 17.62
CA ASP A 291 -7.53 -3.96 17.98
C ASP A 291 -8.39 -3.28 16.90
N VAL A 292 -7.84 -3.00 15.72
CA VAL A 292 -8.60 -2.46 14.58
C VAL A 292 -9.27 -3.61 13.83
N PRO A 293 -10.59 -3.61 13.68
CA PRO A 293 -11.30 -4.62 12.90
C PRO A 293 -10.83 -4.67 11.47
N ARG A 294 -10.67 -5.91 10.99
CA ARG A 294 -10.05 -6.18 9.69
C ARG A 294 -10.95 -7.09 8.85
N PHE A 295 -11.27 -6.63 7.65
CA PHE A 295 -11.73 -7.51 6.59
C PHE A 295 -10.50 -8.25 6.06
N ASP A 296 -10.52 -9.58 6.11
CA ASP A 296 -9.42 -10.41 5.62
C ASP A 296 -9.98 -11.41 4.62
N GLN A 297 -9.77 -11.11 3.35
CA GLN A 297 -10.23 -11.92 2.22
C GLN A 297 -9.91 -13.40 2.39
N VAL A 298 -8.67 -13.72 2.83
CA VAL A 298 -8.21 -15.11 2.97
C VAL A 298 -8.96 -15.83 4.10
N LYS A 299 -9.15 -15.15 5.25
CA LYS A 299 -9.86 -15.72 6.41
C LYS A 299 -11.35 -15.92 6.15
N LEU A 300 -11.94 -15.12 5.27
CA LEU A 300 -13.33 -15.23 4.85
C LEU A 300 -13.56 -16.24 3.73
N GLY A 301 -12.52 -16.95 3.29
CA GLY A 301 -12.64 -18.01 2.29
C GLY A 301 -12.58 -17.54 0.83
N TYR A 302 -12.36 -16.25 0.57
CA TYR A 302 -12.18 -15.71 -0.79
C TYR A 302 -10.76 -15.98 -1.30
N THR A 303 -10.43 -17.26 -1.56
CA THR A 303 -9.05 -17.68 -1.87
C THR A 303 -8.71 -17.73 -3.36
N ASP A 304 -9.68 -17.51 -4.24
CA ASP A 304 -9.57 -17.85 -5.67
C ASP A 304 -9.16 -16.70 -6.60
N SER A 305 -8.65 -15.59 -6.05
CA SER A 305 -8.40 -14.36 -6.83
C SER A 305 -7.42 -14.52 -8.00
N LYS A 306 -6.52 -15.50 -7.95
CA LYS A 306 -5.51 -15.75 -9.00
C LYS A 306 -5.60 -17.12 -9.67
N LYS A 307 -6.73 -17.81 -9.53
CA LYS A 307 -6.96 -19.12 -10.21
C LYS A 307 -7.10 -19.01 -11.75
N HIS A 308 -7.12 -17.81 -12.29
CA HIS A 308 -7.00 -17.54 -13.72
C HIS A 308 -5.56 -17.45 -14.22
N ILE A 309 -4.54 -17.67 -13.33
CA ILE A 309 -3.13 -17.54 -13.69
C ILE A 309 -2.45 -18.92 -13.58
N THR A 310 -1.82 -19.35 -14.68
CA THR A 310 -0.83 -20.42 -14.68
C THR A 310 0.57 -19.82 -14.58
N MET A 311 1.37 -20.30 -13.63
CA MET A 311 2.75 -19.86 -13.44
C MET A 311 3.73 -20.83 -14.05
N PHE A 312 4.67 -20.31 -14.84
CA PHE A 312 5.86 -21.03 -15.30
C PHE A 312 7.07 -20.58 -14.48
N VAL A 313 7.76 -21.52 -13.88
CA VAL A 313 9.05 -21.29 -13.20
C VAL A 313 10.14 -21.83 -14.11
N ASN A 314 10.82 -20.92 -14.81
CA ASN A 314 11.94 -21.28 -15.67
C ASN A 314 13.24 -21.25 -14.85
N ARG A 315 13.78 -22.44 -14.57
CA ARG A 315 15.05 -22.61 -13.84
C ARG A 315 16.17 -22.85 -14.83
N TYR A 316 17.11 -21.93 -14.89
CA TYR A 316 18.28 -22.04 -15.72
C TYR A 316 19.55 -21.74 -14.92
N ASN A 317 20.71 -21.99 -15.50
CA ASN A 317 22.00 -21.67 -14.90
C ASN A 317 22.81 -20.85 -15.92
N SER A 318 22.99 -19.56 -15.66
CA SER A 318 23.79 -18.67 -16.49
C SER A 318 25.30 -18.92 -16.41
N HIS A 319 25.74 -19.82 -15.51
CA HIS A 319 27.15 -20.14 -15.26
C HIS A 319 28.04 -18.92 -14.95
N PRO A 320 27.64 -18.03 -14.02
CA PRO A 320 28.42 -16.84 -13.72
C PRO A 320 29.77 -17.18 -13.10
N SER A 321 30.79 -16.44 -13.50
CA SER A 321 32.12 -16.49 -12.86
C SER A 321 32.08 -15.95 -11.44
N VAL A 322 33.11 -16.27 -10.65
CA VAL A 322 33.26 -15.74 -9.28
C VAL A 322 33.28 -14.21 -9.26
N GLN A 323 33.87 -13.59 -10.28
CA GLN A 323 33.95 -12.14 -10.43
C GLN A 323 32.55 -11.52 -10.67
N GLU A 324 31.74 -12.11 -11.54
CA GLU A 324 30.37 -11.67 -11.82
C GLU A 324 29.46 -11.84 -10.62
N ILE A 325 29.59 -12.96 -9.88
CA ILE A 325 28.86 -13.16 -8.62
C ILE A 325 29.26 -12.08 -7.59
N SER A 326 30.54 -11.73 -7.52
CA SER A 326 31.01 -10.70 -6.61
C SER A 326 30.53 -9.30 -7.02
N ALA A 327 30.52 -8.97 -8.31
CA ALA A 327 30.01 -7.71 -8.84
C ALA A 327 28.50 -7.50 -8.53
N CYS A 328 27.74 -8.59 -8.44
CA CYS A 328 26.33 -8.56 -8.04
C CYS A 328 26.10 -8.48 -6.53
N LYS A 329 27.12 -8.14 -5.74
CA LYS A 329 27.02 -7.93 -4.28
C LYS A 329 27.44 -6.51 -3.89
N ASN A 330 26.85 -6.00 -2.84
CA ASN A 330 27.25 -4.76 -2.18
C ASN A 330 27.13 -4.91 -0.65
N VAL A 331 27.45 -3.85 0.11
CA VAL A 331 27.39 -3.83 1.59
C VAL A 331 26.01 -4.19 2.12
N GLN A 332 24.94 -3.93 1.35
CA GLN A 332 23.54 -4.21 1.71
C GLN A 332 23.10 -5.61 1.27
N GLY A 333 23.94 -6.38 0.59
CA GLY A 333 23.66 -7.74 0.10
C GLY A 333 23.62 -7.85 -1.43
N PHE A 334 22.60 -8.52 -1.98
CA PHE A 334 22.49 -8.75 -3.42
C PHE A 334 22.07 -7.47 -4.17
N ASN A 335 22.88 -7.04 -5.14
CA ASN A 335 22.63 -5.87 -5.98
C ASN A 335 21.85 -6.26 -7.25
N LYS A 336 20.54 -6.04 -7.22
CA LYS A 336 19.64 -6.36 -8.33
C LYS A 336 19.92 -5.56 -9.62
N ASN A 337 20.46 -4.34 -9.51
CA ASN A 337 20.79 -3.52 -10.69
C ASN A 337 22.02 -4.07 -11.39
N ALA A 338 23.06 -4.44 -10.65
CA ALA A 338 24.24 -5.09 -11.21
C ALA A 338 23.89 -6.46 -11.83
N TYR A 339 22.97 -7.21 -11.20
CA TYR A 339 22.45 -8.44 -11.80
C TYR A 339 21.67 -8.17 -13.09
N SER A 340 20.88 -7.11 -13.17
CA SER A 340 20.20 -6.75 -14.41
C SER A 340 21.15 -6.37 -15.54
N ASP A 341 22.27 -5.69 -15.20
CA ASP A 341 23.36 -5.45 -16.18
C ASP A 341 23.99 -6.76 -16.65
N TYR A 342 24.28 -7.69 -15.73
CA TYR A 342 24.79 -9.01 -16.04
C TYR A 342 23.87 -9.79 -16.99
N GLN A 343 22.55 -9.79 -16.74
CA GLN A 343 21.57 -10.47 -17.59
C GLN A 343 21.61 -9.99 -19.05
N VAL A 344 21.74 -8.70 -19.29
CA VAL A 344 21.71 -8.14 -20.65
C VAL A 344 23.06 -8.11 -21.35
N SER A 345 24.19 -8.24 -20.61
CA SER A 345 25.53 -8.13 -21.17
C SER A 345 26.35 -9.41 -21.19
N SER A 346 26.16 -10.29 -20.22
CA SER A 346 27.02 -11.45 -19.97
C SER A 346 26.28 -12.79 -19.95
N ASP A 347 24.98 -12.79 -19.61
CA ASP A 347 24.17 -14.00 -19.60
C ASP A 347 23.76 -14.40 -21.02
N THR A 348 24.42 -15.41 -21.56
CA THR A 348 24.22 -15.88 -22.95
C THR A 348 22.85 -16.55 -23.16
N GLN A 349 22.18 -17.01 -22.09
CA GLN A 349 20.89 -17.70 -22.17
C GLN A 349 19.69 -16.76 -21.98
N PHE A 350 19.91 -15.58 -21.40
CA PHE A 350 18.83 -14.67 -21.01
C PHE A 350 17.89 -14.31 -22.17
N PHE A 351 18.44 -13.83 -23.27
CA PHE A 351 17.65 -13.43 -24.43
C PHE A 351 17.00 -14.61 -25.15
N GLU A 352 17.66 -15.77 -25.19
CA GLU A 352 17.09 -17.00 -25.78
C GLU A 352 15.87 -17.45 -25.00
N ILE A 353 15.94 -17.44 -23.66
CA ILE A 353 14.80 -17.81 -22.81
C ILE A 353 13.65 -16.80 -22.99
N LEU A 354 13.94 -15.51 -23.02
CA LEU A 354 12.91 -14.50 -23.28
C LEU A 354 12.26 -14.70 -24.65
N ASP A 355 13.05 -14.96 -25.69
CA ASP A 355 12.55 -15.16 -27.06
C ASP A 355 11.61 -16.35 -27.15
N GLN A 356 11.87 -17.46 -26.46
CA GLN A 356 10.98 -18.62 -26.44
C GLN A 356 9.56 -18.24 -25.99
N TYR A 357 9.44 -17.41 -24.95
CA TYR A 357 8.13 -16.97 -24.44
C TYR A 357 7.50 -15.89 -25.35
N VAL A 358 8.27 -14.89 -25.76
CA VAL A 358 7.78 -13.80 -26.60
C VAL A 358 7.32 -14.33 -27.96
N ARG A 359 8.12 -15.18 -28.61
CA ARG A 359 7.73 -15.81 -29.88
C ARG A 359 6.42 -16.55 -29.75
N ARG A 360 6.35 -17.53 -28.82
CA ARG A 360 5.21 -18.42 -28.69
C ARG A 360 3.94 -17.72 -28.21
N MET A 361 4.06 -16.78 -27.27
CA MET A 361 2.89 -16.21 -26.60
C MET A 361 2.52 -14.83 -27.16
N THR A 362 3.51 -14.00 -27.49
CA THR A 362 3.25 -12.64 -27.97
C THR A 362 3.10 -12.62 -29.50
N VAL A 363 4.06 -13.21 -30.22
CA VAL A 363 4.05 -13.15 -31.69
C VAL A 363 3.02 -14.12 -32.28
N GLU A 364 3.08 -15.40 -31.91
CA GLU A 364 2.22 -16.44 -32.49
C GLU A 364 0.78 -16.39 -31.97
N LYS A 365 0.58 -16.14 -30.65
CA LYS A 365 -0.77 -16.13 -30.04
C LYS A 365 -1.36 -14.73 -29.86
N GLY A 366 -0.61 -13.68 -30.18
CA GLY A 366 -1.07 -12.30 -30.07
C GLY A 366 -1.27 -11.81 -28.62
N PHE A 367 -0.66 -12.44 -27.61
CA PHE A 367 -0.82 -12.03 -26.22
C PHE A 367 -0.14 -10.70 -25.96
N ARG A 368 -0.83 -9.82 -25.29
CA ARG A 368 -0.22 -8.62 -24.73
C ARG A 368 0.67 -9.01 -23.57
N THR A 369 1.93 -8.55 -23.60
CA THR A 369 3.01 -9.05 -22.74
C THR A 369 3.73 -7.91 -22.02
N LEU A 370 4.04 -8.14 -20.75
CA LEU A 370 4.87 -7.27 -19.92
C LEU A 370 6.13 -8.03 -19.50
N ILE A 371 7.31 -7.46 -19.80
CA ILE A 371 8.60 -7.92 -19.28
C ILE A 371 9.05 -6.96 -18.17
N LEU A 372 9.40 -7.51 -17.02
CA LEU A 372 9.91 -6.75 -15.87
C LEU A 372 11.39 -7.02 -15.67
N VAL A 373 12.21 -5.97 -15.73
CA VAL A 373 13.66 -5.99 -15.43
C VAL A 373 14.00 -4.97 -14.35
N SER A 374 15.15 -5.08 -13.69
CA SER A 374 15.45 -4.25 -12.52
C SER A 374 15.96 -2.85 -12.83
N LYS A 375 16.42 -2.58 -14.08
CA LYS A 375 17.10 -1.35 -14.45
C LYS A 375 16.54 -0.74 -15.73
N ILE A 376 16.48 0.59 -15.82
CA ILE A 376 15.95 1.30 -17.01
C ILE A 376 16.77 1.00 -18.26
N SER A 377 18.11 1.02 -18.17
CA SER A 377 18.98 0.67 -19.30
C SER A 377 18.76 -0.76 -19.81
N SER A 378 18.44 -1.70 -18.90
CA SER A 378 18.11 -3.06 -19.30
C SER A 378 16.73 -3.15 -20.00
N CYS A 379 15.80 -2.23 -19.71
CA CYS A 379 14.56 -2.14 -20.49
C CYS A 379 14.84 -1.78 -21.95
N GLU A 380 15.78 -0.86 -22.18
CA GLU A 380 16.17 -0.44 -23.52
C GLU A 380 16.88 -1.57 -24.28
N ALA A 381 17.79 -2.27 -23.62
CA ALA A 381 18.48 -3.43 -24.22
C ALA A 381 17.50 -4.54 -24.63
N VAL A 382 16.51 -4.85 -23.79
CA VAL A 382 15.48 -5.86 -24.10
C VAL A 382 14.59 -5.38 -25.26
N ARG A 383 14.19 -4.11 -25.26
CA ARG A 383 13.43 -3.53 -26.39
C ARG A 383 14.20 -3.65 -27.70
N ASP A 384 15.48 -3.24 -27.70
CA ASP A 384 16.31 -3.19 -28.92
C ASP A 384 16.57 -4.60 -29.46
N PHE A 385 16.80 -5.57 -28.59
CA PHE A 385 16.89 -6.97 -28.97
C PHE A 385 15.62 -7.43 -29.70
N PHE A 386 14.44 -7.24 -29.10
CA PHE A 386 13.19 -7.69 -29.72
C PHE A 386 12.80 -6.89 -30.97
N LYS A 387 13.14 -5.61 -31.05
CA LYS A 387 12.97 -4.83 -32.29
C LYS A 387 13.83 -5.34 -33.44
N SER A 388 15.02 -5.85 -33.14
CA SER A 388 15.92 -6.40 -34.18
C SER A 388 15.38 -7.70 -34.78
N ILE A 389 14.71 -8.55 -33.99
CA ILE A 389 14.21 -9.85 -34.45
C ILE A 389 12.75 -9.83 -34.87
N TYR A 390 11.95 -8.90 -34.32
CA TYR A 390 10.52 -8.72 -34.63
C TYR A 390 10.19 -7.27 -35.00
N PRO A 391 10.64 -6.78 -36.16
CA PRO A 391 10.52 -5.37 -36.54
C PRO A 391 9.06 -4.89 -36.65
N ASN A 392 8.12 -5.79 -36.89
CA ASN A 392 6.69 -5.48 -37.00
C ASN A 392 5.94 -5.54 -35.66
N LEU A 393 6.58 -5.97 -34.57
CA LEU A 393 5.95 -6.01 -33.25
C LEU A 393 5.97 -4.62 -32.63
N SER A 394 4.83 -4.13 -32.11
CA SER A 394 4.81 -2.88 -31.35
C SER A 394 5.42 -3.11 -29.97
N ILE A 395 6.52 -2.42 -29.69
CA ILE A 395 7.33 -2.60 -28.49
C ILE A 395 7.61 -1.24 -27.85
N GLY A 396 7.14 -1.06 -26.62
CA GLY A 396 7.35 0.15 -25.82
C GLY A 396 8.12 -0.09 -24.54
N VAL A 397 8.88 0.93 -24.12
CA VAL A 397 9.50 0.97 -22.79
C VAL A 397 8.71 1.92 -21.92
N TYR A 398 8.22 1.41 -20.77
CA TYR A 398 7.53 2.23 -19.79
C TYR A 398 8.47 2.49 -18.61
N ASN A 399 8.94 3.73 -18.46
CA ASN A 399 9.80 4.11 -17.34
C ASN A 399 9.56 5.56 -16.87
N SER A 400 10.32 6.03 -15.87
CA SER A 400 10.16 7.38 -15.32
C SER A 400 10.68 8.49 -16.24
N SER A 401 11.53 8.18 -17.24
CA SER A 401 12.18 9.17 -18.10
C SER A 401 11.34 9.56 -19.32
N ILE A 402 10.33 8.78 -19.70
CA ILE A 402 9.42 9.13 -20.81
C ILE A 402 8.31 10.07 -20.34
N ASP A 403 7.84 10.92 -21.24
CA ASP A 403 6.77 11.89 -20.95
C ASP A 403 5.40 11.19 -20.75
N LYS A 404 4.40 11.98 -20.34
CA LYS A 404 3.08 11.46 -19.98
C LYS A 404 2.30 10.91 -21.18
N HIS A 405 2.44 11.53 -22.36
CA HIS A 405 1.72 11.09 -23.55
C HIS A 405 2.28 9.78 -24.04
N GLU A 406 3.61 9.64 -24.06
CA GLU A 406 4.29 8.41 -24.42
C GLU A 406 3.98 7.28 -23.43
N LYS A 407 3.91 7.58 -22.11
CA LYS A 407 3.47 6.60 -21.11
C LYS A 407 2.09 6.04 -21.41
N GLN A 408 1.15 6.91 -21.76
CA GLN A 408 -0.20 6.48 -22.06
C GLN A 408 -0.24 5.66 -23.36
N ARG A 409 0.46 6.12 -24.41
CA ARG A 409 0.57 5.40 -25.68
C ARG A 409 1.10 3.97 -25.47
N VAL A 410 2.21 3.83 -24.73
CA VAL A 410 2.80 2.51 -24.42
C VAL A 410 1.81 1.61 -23.71
N LEU A 411 1.05 2.14 -22.72
CA LEU A 411 0.07 1.36 -21.98
C LEU A 411 -1.18 1.01 -22.79
N ASP A 412 -1.52 1.76 -23.81
CA ASP A 412 -2.74 1.55 -24.59
C ASP A 412 -2.48 0.74 -25.87
N GLU A 413 -1.36 0.97 -26.55
CA GLU A 413 -1.12 0.51 -27.90
C GLU A 413 -0.08 -0.62 -28.03
N ASP A 414 0.99 -0.60 -27.21
CA ASP A 414 2.08 -1.55 -27.41
C ASP A 414 1.72 -2.99 -26.98
N GLN A 415 2.04 -3.94 -27.83
CA GLN A 415 1.79 -5.36 -27.60
C GLN A 415 2.82 -5.97 -26.63
N LEU A 416 4.10 -5.56 -26.76
CA LEU A 416 5.18 -5.93 -25.85
C LEU A 416 5.63 -4.69 -25.07
N ILE A 417 5.49 -4.72 -23.76
CA ILE A 417 5.88 -3.63 -22.87
C ILE A 417 7.05 -4.09 -22.01
N VAL A 418 8.12 -3.30 -21.96
CA VAL A 418 9.26 -3.55 -21.09
C VAL A 418 9.32 -2.46 -20.02
N SER A 419 9.44 -2.85 -18.76
CA SER A 419 9.43 -1.91 -17.65
C SER A 419 10.20 -2.42 -16.44
N THR A 420 10.32 -1.57 -15.42
CA THR A 420 10.71 -1.99 -14.07
C THR A 420 9.48 -2.00 -13.16
N SER A 421 9.45 -2.88 -12.16
CA SER A 421 8.39 -2.86 -11.14
C SER A 421 8.26 -1.50 -10.45
N ALA A 422 9.39 -0.79 -10.27
CA ALA A 422 9.43 0.54 -9.69
C ALA A 422 8.77 1.61 -10.59
N SER A 423 8.98 1.54 -11.90
CA SER A 423 8.48 2.51 -12.88
C SER A 423 6.98 2.34 -13.13
N LEU A 424 6.52 1.10 -13.31
CA LEU A 424 5.10 0.81 -13.50
C LEU A 424 4.25 1.19 -12.27
N GLY A 425 4.87 1.29 -11.09
CA GLY A 425 4.15 1.61 -9.87
C GLY A 425 3.13 0.53 -9.49
N PHE A 426 2.24 0.87 -8.56
CA PHE A 426 1.24 -0.07 -8.03
C PHE A 426 -0.13 0.02 -8.71
N SER A 427 -0.39 1.09 -9.45
CA SER A 427 -1.74 1.48 -9.92
C SER A 427 -1.95 1.44 -11.42
N GLU A 428 -0.88 1.33 -12.21
CA GLU A 428 -1.04 1.33 -13.66
C GLU A 428 -1.74 0.04 -14.13
N THR A 429 -2.73 0.19 -14.98
CA THR A 429 -3.46 -0.93 -15.57
C THR A 429 -3.08 -1.07 -17.03
N ILE A 430 -2.65 -2.26 -17.43
CA ILE A 430 -2.44 -2.62 -18.82
C ILE A 430 -3.67 -3.43 -19.26
N SER A 431 -4.44 -2.88 -20.18
CA SER A 431 -5.63 -3.55 -20.70
C SER A 431 -5.25 -4.83 -21.44
N ASN A 432 -6.04 -5.89 -21.29
CA ASN A 432 -5.86 -7.17 -21.97
C ASN A 432 -4.46 -7.84 -21.78
N LEU A 433 -3.77 -7.54 -20.68
CA LEU A 433 -2.49 -8.15 -20.35
C LEU A 433 -2.67 -9.65 -20.06
N ARG A 434 -2.02 -10.52 -20.82
CA ARG A 434 -2.14 -11.99 -20.69
C ARG A 434 -0.85 -12.68 -20.27
N LEU A 435 0.31 -12.04 -20.44
CA LEU A 435 1.60 -12.59 -20.06
C LEU A 435 2.41 -11.55 -19.28
N VAL A 436 2.95 -11.96 -18.13
CA VAL A 436 4.00 -11.24 -17.41
C VAL A 436 5.22 -12.12 -17.31
N ILE A 437 6.37 -11.63 -17.75
CA ILE A 437 7.68 -12.29 -17.60
C ILE A 437 8.47 -11.49 -16.57
N ASN A 438 8.73 -12.08 -15.43
CA ASN A 438 9.50 -11.45 -14.37
C ASN A 438 10.97 -11.90 -14.44
N CYS A 439 11.85 -10.95 -14.74
CA CYS A 439 13.32 -11.13 -14.76
C CYS A 439 13.97 -10.42 -13.55
N GLU A 440 13.20 -9.74 -12.71
CA GLU A 440 13.74 -9.02 -11.56
C GLU A 440 14.09 -9.96 -10.40
N ALA A 441 15.26 -9.74 -9.82
CA ALA A 441 15.63 -10.36 -8.56
C ALA A 441 15.09 -9.55 -7.39
N PHE A 442 14.13 -10.07 -6.64
CA PHE A 442 13.61 -9.44 -5.44
C PHE A 442 13.26 -10.43 -4.34
N ARG A 443 13.48 -10.00 -3.11
CA ARG A 443 13.13 -10.78 -1.90
C ARG A 443 11.70 -10.53 -1.45
N SER A 444 11.18 -9.33 -1.76
CA SER A 444 9.90 -8.86 -1.25
C SER A 444 8.72 -9.68 -1.79
N LYS A 445 7.97 -10.29 -0.88
CA LYS A 445 6.68 -10.94 -1.18
C LYS A 445 5.67 -9.95 -1.77
N ILE A 446 5.75 -8.69 -1.36
CA ILE A 446 4.88 -7.60 -1.82
C ILE A 446 5.12 -7.34 -3.30
N THR A 447 6.39 -7.21 -3.73
CA THR A 447 6.74 -6.98 -5.14
C THR A 447 6.29 -8.12 -6.03
N GLY A 448 6.44 -9.39 -5.59
CA GLY A 448 5.94 -10.56 -6.34
C GLY A 448 4.43 -10.57 -6.52
N ASN A 449 3.69 -10.20 -5.47
CA ASN A 449 2.23 -10.08 -5.55
C ASN A 449 1.79 -8.98 -6.50
N GLN A 450 2.51 -7.88 -6.53
CA GLN A 450 2.22 -6.75 -7.40
C GLN A 450 2.52 -7.07 -8.86
N ALA A 451 3.63 -7.74 -9.14
CA ALA A 451 3.97 -8.19 -10.49
C ALA A 451 2.89 -9.14 -11.04
N SER A 452 2.52 -10.18 -10.27
CA SER A 452 1.45 -11.11 -10.67
C SER A 452 0.05 -10.48 -10.64
N GLY A 453 -0.19 -9.49 -9.78
CA GLY A 453 -1.45 -8.74 -9.68
C GLY A 453 -1.75 -7.84 -10.88
N ARG A 454 -0.79 -7.68 -11.82
CA ARG A 454 -1.01 -7.03 -13.12
C ARG A 454 -1.91 -7.85 -14.03
N LEU A 455 -1.84 -9.18 -13.90
CA LEU A 455 -2.68 -10.11 -14.63
C LEU A 455 -4.07 -10.12 -13.99
N ARG A 456 -4.97 -9.30 -14.53
CA ARG A 456 -6.36 -9.23 -14.11
C ARG A 456 -7.17 -10.34 -14.78
N ARG A 457 -8.28 -10.74 -14.15
CA ARG A 457 -9.24 -11.66 -14.77
C ARG A 457 -9.89 -10.96 -15.96
N LEU A 458 -9.69 -11.51 -17.16
CA LEU A 458 -10.21 -10.96 -18.42
C LEU A 458 -11.55 -11.58 -18.81
N GLY A 459 -11.93 -12.68 -18.17
CA GLY A 459 -13.14 -13.46 -18.38
C GLY A 459 -13.03 -14.80 -17.66
N ASP A 460 -14.11 -15.56 -17.60
CA ASP A 460 -14.15 -16.80 -16.80
C ASP A 460 -13.29 -17.92 -17.38
N GLU A 461 -13.11 -17.96 -18.69
CA GLU A 461 -12.33 -19.00 -19.40
C GLU A 461 -10.95 -18.51 -19.86
N ILE A 462 -10.61 -17.21 -19.68
CA ILE A 462 -9.38 -16.65 -20.19
C ILE A 462 -8.26 -16.84 -19.19
N MET A 463 -7.29 -17.71 -19.52
CA MET A 463 -6.10 -17.93 -18.73
C MET A 463 -5.05 -16.86 -19.02
N CYS A 464 -4.44 -16.36 -17.92
CA CYS A 464 -3.26 -15.52 -17.93
C CYS A 464 -2.02 -16.33 -17.53
N TYR A 465 -0.83 -15.81 -17.85
CA TYR A 465 0.41 -16.52 -17.64
C TYR A 465 1.43 -15.64 -16.95
N TYR A 466 2.05 -16.18 -15.92
CA TYR A 466 3.14 -15.53 -15.19
C TYR A 466 4.40 -16.38 -15.30
N VAL A 467 5.46 -15.83 -15.84
CA VAL A 467 6.76 -16.49 -15.97
C VAL A 467 7.72 -15.88 -14.95
N GLU A 468 8.35 -16.71 -14.14
CA GLU A 468 9.41 -16.33 -13.22
C GLU A 468 10.73 -16.92 -13.70
N LEU A 469 11.71 -16.09 -14.03
CA LEU A 469 13.06 -16.56 -14.35
C LEU A 469 13.86 -16.73 -13.06
N VAL A 470 14.39 -17.93 -12.86
CA VAL A 470 15.17 -18.29 -11.66
C VAL A 470 16.56 -18.76 -12.09
N ASP A 471 17.51 -17.83 -12.10
CA ASP A 471 18.90 -18.16 -12.37
C ASP A 471 19.52 -18.89 -11.17
N THR A 472 19.78 -20.18 -11.38
CA THR A 472 20.35 -21.06 -10.36
C THR A 472 21.86 -20.89 -10.18
N GLY A 473 22.54 -20.14 -11.05
CA GLY A 473 23.94 -19.74 -10.90
C GLY A 473 24.15 -18.83 -9.68
N PHE A 474 23.13 -18.04 -9.31
CA PHE A 474 23.19 -17.13 -8.16
C PHE A 474 22.43 -17.70 -6.94
N ALA A 475 23.18 -18.04 -5.88
CA ALA A 475 22.59 -18.56 -4.63
C ALA A 475 21.54 -17.63 -4.02
N SER A 476 21.72 -16.30 -4.14
CA SER A 476 20.78 -15.29 -3.66
C SER A 476 19.45 -15.36 -4.38
N ILE A 477 19.43 -15.60 -5.68
CA ILE A 477 18.18 -15.70 -6.48
C ILE A 477 17.42 -16.96 -6.11
N ARG A 478 18.12 -18.10 -5.96
CA ARG A 478 17.53 -19.34 -5.48
C ARG A 478 16.85 -19.18 -4.11
N ALA A 479 17.55 -18.54 -3.16
CA ALA A 479 17.03 -18.31 -1.82
C ALA A 479 15.79 -17.39 -1.84
N GLN A 480 15.85 -16.29 -2.61
CA GLN A 480 14.73 -15.35 -2.76
C GLN A 480 13.50 -16.04 -3.38
N PHE A 481 13.69 -16.87 -4.41
CA PHE A 481 12.58 -17.63 -5.01
C PHE A 481 11.96 -18.60 -4.01
N LYS A 482 12.77 -19.37 -3.28
CA LYS A 482 12.30 -20.34 -2.27
C LYS A 482 11.41 -19.69 -1.20
N GLU A 483 11.73 -18.47 -0.78
CA GLU A 483 10.89 -17.71 0.18
C GLU A 483 9.50 -17.38 -0.38
N ARG A 484 9.35 -17.20 -1.70
CA ARG A 484 8.09 -16.86 -2.36
C ARG A 484 7.29 -18.08 -2.82
N GLU A 485 7.96 -19.18 -3.12
CA GLU A 485 7.39 -20.38 -3.76
C GLU A 485 6.19 -20.94 -2.98
N SER A 486 6.29 -21.02 -1.64
CA SER A 486 5.20 -21.54 -0.80
C SER A 486 3.91 -20.75 -0.91
N ARG A 487 4.01 -19.46 -1.19
CA ARG A 487 2.86 -18.55 -1.38
C ARG A 487 2.28 -18.70 -2.78
N TYR A 488 3.11 -18.77 -3.80
CA TYR A 488 2.67 -18.98 -5.17
C TYR A 488 1.84 -20.26 -5.32
N LYS A 489 2.24 -21.33 -4.63
CA LYS A 489 1.48 -22.61 -4.58
C LYS A 489 0.05 -22.46 -4.05
N LYS A 490 -0.21 -21.48 -3.21
CA LYS A 490 -1.54 -21.21 -2.67
C LYS A 490 -2.39 -20.28 -3.55
N GLN A 491 -1.76 -19.43 -4.36
CA GLN A 491 -2.43 -18.36 -5.09
C GLN A 491 -2.77 -18.71 -6.54
N PHE A 492 -1.86 -19.36 -7.26
CA PHE A 492 -2.03 -19.64 -8.68
C PHE A 492 -2.85 -20.92 -8.92
N LYS A 493 -3.45 -21.02 -10.11
CA LYS A 493 -4.17 -22.22 -10.53
C LYS A 493 -3.23 -23.42 -10.59
N GLU A 494 -2.08 -23.21 -11.19
CA GLU A 494 -1.08 -24.23 -11.45
C GLU A 494 0.31 -23.61 -11.50
N ILE A 495 1.34 -24.36 -11.06
CA ILE A 495 2.74 -23.99 -11.21
C ILE A 495 3.46 -25.09 -11.97
N ILE A 496 4.03 -24.73 -13.11
CA ILE A 496 4.77 -25.60 -14.00
C ILE A 496 6.26 -25.23 -13.92
N TYR A 497 7.08 -26.19 -13.56
CA TYR A 497 8.54 -26.02 -13.50
C TYR A 497 9.16 -26.45 -14.82
N ILE A 498 9.89 -25.52 -15.45
CA ILE A 498 10.65 -25.74 -16.69
C ILE A 498 12.11 -25.85 -16.31
N LYS A 499 12.74 -26.92 -16.78
CA LYS A 499 14.16 -27.21 -16.55
C LYS A 499 14.96 -26.74 -17.76
#